data_df2cc60142984e018fb730d7f12b2602
#
_entry.id   df2cc60142984e018fb730d7f12b2602
#
_cell.length_a   1.000
_cell.length_b   1.000
_cell.length_c   1.000
_cell.angle_alpha   90.00
_cell.angle_beta   90.00
_cell.angle_gamma   90.00
#
_symmetry.space_group_name_H-M   'P 1'
#
loop_
_entity.id
_entity.type
_entity.pdbx_description
1 polymer ?
#
loop_
_entity_poly.entity_id
_entity_poly.type
_entity_poly.pdbx_seq_one_letter_code
_entity_poly.pdbx_strand_id
1 'polypeptide(L)' 'MSNNNPYTLRAGLLAQAEGILMQRYQTEHDKVTNHMHLNLERDKTFDVNTVTYPVFPTTEDIITEAEKLYGFVQRK' A
#
# COMPACT_ATOMS: atom_id res chain seq x y z
N MET A 1 13.12 22.21 -20.67
CA MET A 1 14.09 21.58 -19.78
C MET A 1 13.78 20.12 -19.62
N SER A 2 14.79 19.29 -19.73
CA SER A 2 14.58 17.86 -19.63
C SER A 2 14.54 17.38 -18.19
N ASN A 3 13.53 16.60 -17.84
CA ASN A 3 13.42 15.93 -16.53
C ASN A 3 13.80 14.47 -16.61
N ASN A 4 14.59 14.12 -17.61
CA ASN A 4 14.88 12.72 -17.90
C ASN A 4 16.14 12.20 -17.24
N ASN A 5 16.65 12.88 -16.21
CA ASN A 5 17.80 12.30 -15.54
C ASN A 5 17.33 11.12 -14.66
N PRO A 6 18.19 10.09 -14.52
CA PRO A 6 17.80 8.89 -13.78
C PRO A 6 17.41 9.15 -12.34
N TYR A 7 18.03 10.15 -11.73
CA TYR A 7 17.72 10.47 -10.34
C TYR A 7 16.28 10.97 -10.18
N THR A 8 15.87 11.90 -11.04
CA THR A 8 14.52 12.44 -11.02
C THR A 8 13.48 11.34 -11.29
N LEU A 9 13.78 10.47 -12.24
CA LEU A 9 12.90 9.37 -12.58
C LEU A 9 12.71 8.42 -11.37
N ARG A 10 13.80 8.06 -10.72
CA ARG A 10 13.73 7.19 -9.55
C ARG A 10 12.95 7.82 -8.42
N ALA A 11 13.19 9.11 -8.16
CA ALA A 11 12.47 9.82 -7.10
C ALA A 11 10.97 9.84 -7.40
N GLY A 12 10.60 10.07 -8.65
CA GLY A 12 9.20 10.05 -9.06
C GLY A 12 8.56 8.69 -8.89
N LEU A 13 9.29 7.63 -9.26
CA LEU A 13 8.77 6.27 -9.12
C LEU A 13 8.62 5.87 -7.65
N LEU A 14 9.56 6.29 -6.80
CA LEU A 14 9.46 6.00 -5.37
C LEU A 14 8.24 6.69 -4.76
N ALA A 15 8.01 7.95 -5.12
CA ALA A 15 6.84 8.67 -4.63
C ALA A 15 5.54 8.01 -5.10
N GLN A 16 5.50 7.59 -6.36
CA GLN A 16 4.34 6.93 -6.93
C GLN A 16 4.09 5.58 -6.28
N ALA A 17 5.15 4.80 -6.06
CA ALA A 17 5.07 3.51 -5.40
C ALA A 17 4.54 3.66 -3.98
N GLU A 18 5.04 4.66 -3.25
CA GLU A 18 4.57 4.92 -1.90
C GLU A 18 3.08 5.23 -1.89
N GLY A 19 2.62 6.07 -2.81
CA GLY A 19 1.21 6.40 -2.92
C GLY A 19 0.33 5.19 -3.18
N ILE A 20 0.77 4.31 -4.07
CA ILE A 20 0.04 3.08 -4.40
C ILE A 20 -0.07 2.17 -3.17
N LEU A 21 1.05 1.96 -2.48
CA LEU A 21 1.08 1.06 -1.33
C LEU A 21 0.29 1.63 -0.16
N MET A 22 0.36 2.95 0.05
CA MET A 22 -0.41 3.60 1.11
C MET A 22 -1.90 3.50 0.83
N GLN A 23 -2.31 3.65 -0.42
CA GLN A 23 -3.71 3.52 -0.79
C GLN A 23 -4.20 2.09 -0.57
N ARG A 24 -3.41 1.09 -0.96
CA ARG A 24 -3.74 -0.31 -0.69
C ARG A 24 -3.87 -0.58 0.80
N TYR A 25 -2.91 -0.08 1.56
CA TYR A 25 -2.91 -0.26 3.00
C TYR A 25 -4.18 0.34 3.60
N GLN A 26 -4.52 1.56 3.21
CA GLN A 26 -5.71 2.24 3.72
C GLN A 26 -6.99 1.46 3.39
N THR A 27 -7.10 0.99 2.15
CA THR A 27 -8.25 0.22 1.71
C THR A 27 -8.41 -1.07 2.51
N GLU A 28 -7.32 -1.80 2.69
CA GLU A 28 -7.35 -3.05 3.45
C GLU A 28 -7.64 -2.79 4.93
N HIS A 29 -7.06 -1.75 5.49
CA HIS A 29 -7.31 -1.36 6.87
C HIS A 29 -8.80 -1.05 7.08
N ASP A 30 -9.39 -0.30 6.16
CA ASP A 30 -10.80 0.06 6.25
C ASP A 30 -11.70 -1.17 6.15
N LYS A 31 -11.36 -2.11 5.27
CA LYS A 31 -12.11 -3.36 5.17
C LYS A 31 -12.10 -4.14 6.47
N VAL A 32 -10.94 -4.25 7.10
CA VAL A 32 -10.81 -4.96 8.37
C VAL A 32 -11.63 -4.28 9.45
N THR A 33 -11.55 -2.95 9.52
CA THR A 33 -12.30 -2.18 10.50
C THR A 33 -13.81 -2.37 10.33
N ASN A 34 -14.30 -2.29 9.09
CA ASN A 34 -15.71 -2.47 8.80
C ASN A 34 -16.19 -3.88 9.14
N HIS A 35 -15.37 -4.88 8.83
CA HIS A 35 -15.69 -6.28 9.14
C HIS A 35 -15.80 -6.49 10.64
N MET A 36 -14.87 -5.91 11.38
CA MET A 36 -14.86 -5.99 12.83
C MET A 36 -16.14 -5.37 13.42
N HIS A 37 -16.53 -4.19 12.95
CA HIS A 37 -17.73 -3.53 13.42
C HIS A 37 -18.98 -4.36 13.12
N LEU A 38 -19.07 -4.92 11.94
CA LEU A 38 -20.21 -5.77 11.57
C LEU A 38 -20.29 -7.02 12.44
N ASN A 39 -19.14 -7.64 12.73
CA ASN A 39 -19.11 -8.81 13.58
C ASN A 39 -19.51 -8.48 15.01
N LEU A 40 -19.09 -7.32 15.52
CA LEU A 40 -19.46 -6.89 16.85
C LEU A 40 -20.97 -6.59 16.96
N GLU A 41 -21.57 -6.06 15.89
CA GLU A 41 -23.00 -5.82 15.87
C GLU A 41 -23.80 -7.12 15.89
N ARG A 42 -23.32 -8.15 15.22
CA ARG A 42 -23.98 -9.45 15.17
C ARG A 42 -23.79 -10.25 16.45
N ASP A 43 -22.59 -10.16 17.01
CA ASP A 43 -22.22 -10.96 18.16
C ASP A 43 -21.34 -10.12 19.08
N LYS A 44 -21.90 -9.72 20.20
CA LYS A 44 -21.19 -8.87 21.16
C LYS A 44 -20.09 -9.60 21.89
N THR A 45 -20.03 -10.93 21.74
CA THR A 45 -18.93 -11.72 22.31
C THR A 45 -17.78 -11.90 21.36
N PHE A 46 -17.85 -11.29 20.15
CA PHE A 46 -16.79 -11.36 19.16
C PHE A 46 -15.48 -10.84 19.74
N ASP A 47 -14.42 -11.64 19.58
CA ASP A 47 -13.11 -11.30 20.13
C ASP A 47 -12.34 -10.44 19.12
N VAL A 48 -12.22 -9.15 19.44
CA VAL A 48 -11.52 -8.19 18.58
C VAL A 48 -10.03 -8.52 18.45
N ASN A 49 -9.48 -9.30 19.36
CA ASN A 49 -8.08 -9.70 19.31
C ASN A 49 -7.79 -10.70 18.19
N THR A 50 -8.83 -11.31 17.62
CA THR A 50 -8.66 -12.22 16.48
C THR A 50 -8.58 -11.50 15.15
N VAL A 51 -8.80 -10.19 15.16
CA VAL A 51 -8.75 -9.37 13.94
C VAL A 51 -7.31 -9.08 13.58
N THR A 52 -6.95 -9.34 12.30
CA THR A 52 -5.60 -9.09 11.81
C THR A 52 -5.64 -7.87 10.86
N TYR A 53 -4.87 -6.85 11.20
CA TYR A 53 -4.75 -5.67 10.35
C TYR A 53 -3.60 -5.82 9.37
N PRO A 54 -3.67 -5.15 8.21
CA PRO A 54 -2.57 -5.19 7.26
C PRO A 54 -1.32 -4.56 7.86
N VAL A 55 -0.17 -5.04 7.39
CA VAL A 55 1.12 -4.51 7.81
C VAL A 55 1.40 -3.23 7.04
N PHE A 56 1.88 -2.20 7.75
CA PHE A 56 2.25 -0.95 7.12
C PHE A 56 3.41 -1.17 6.15
N PRO A 57 3.36 -0.56 4.95
CA PRO A 57 4.42 -0.77 3.96
C PRO A 57 5.80 -0.36 4.48
N THR A 58 6.79 -1.20 4.21
CA THR A 58 8.17 -0.91 4.57
C THR A 58 8.88 -0.18 3.44
N THR A 59 10.06 0.34 3.75
CA THR A 59 10.91 0.95 2.71
C THR A 59 11.21 -0.05 1.61
N GLU A 60 11.47 -1.31 1.98
CA GLU A 60 11.73 -2.36 0.97
C GLU A 60 10.52 -2.61 0.08
N ASP A 61 9.32 -2.58 0.65
CA ASP A 61 8.10 -2.73 -0.14
C ASP A 61 7.97 -1.62 -1.17
N ILE A 62 8.28 -0.38 -0.76
CA ILE A 62 8.23 0.78 -1.64
C ILE A 62 9.24 0.63 -2.78
N ILE A 63 10.46 0.23 -2.45
CA ILE A 63 11.52 0.03 -3.45
C ILE A 63 11.10 -1.06 -4.44
N THR A 64 10.58 -2.18 -3.95
CA THR A 64 10.14 -3.28 -4.79
C THR A 64 9.03 -2.83 -5.74
N GLU A 65 8.07 -2.08 -5.23
CA GLU A 65 6.99 -1.56 -6.06
C GLU A 65 7.52 -0.58 -7.11
N ALA A 66 8.46 0.29 -6.73
CA ALA A 66 9.08 1.23 -7.64
C ALA A 66 9.84 0.50 -8.76
N GLU A 67 10.50 -0.61 -8.43
CA GLU A 67 11.21 -1.41 -9.43
C GLU A 67 10.24 -2.02 -10.44
N LYS A 68 9.08 -2.44 -9.98
CA LYS A 68 8.04 -2.96 -10.88
C LYS A 68 7.55 -1.87 -11.83
N LEU A 69 7.35 -0.66 -11.32
CA LEU A 69 6.94 0.47 -12.13
C LEU A 69 8.00 0.83 -13.15
N TYR A 70 9.25 0.80 -12.73
CA TYR A 70 10.37 1.10 -13.63
C TYR A 70 10.45 0.09 -14.76
N GLY A 71 10.28 -1.19 -14.44
CA GLY A 71 10.26 -2.23 -15.46
C GLY A 71 9.14 -2.02 -16.47
N PHE A 72 7.99 -1.58 -16.03
CA PHE A 72 6.86 -1.27 -16.92
C PHE A 72 7.21 -0.09 -17.84
N VAL A 73 7.82 0.95 -17.28
CA VAL A 73 8.21 2.15 -18.06
C VAL A 73 9.22 1.80 -19.14
N GLN A 74 10.14 0.88 -18.86
CA GLN A 74 11.15 0.47 -19.82
C GLN A 74 10.64 -0.51 -20.88
N ARG A 75 9.49 -1.09 -20.66
CA ARG A 75 8.92 -2.04 -21.61
C ARG A 75 8.38 -1.31 -22.82
N LYS A 76 8.72 -1.79 -23.98
CA LYS A 76 8.25 -1.21 -25.24
C LYS A 76 7.20 -2.05 -25.92
#